data_bda64043f17c92df7783c2dc57e166de
#
_entry.id   bda64043f17c92df7783c2dc57e166de
#
_cell.length_a   1.000
_cell.length_b   1.000
_cell.length_c   1.000
_cell.angle_alpha   90.00
_cell.angle_beta   90.00
_cell.angle_gamma   90.00
#
_symmetry.space_group_name_H-M   'P 1'
#
loop_
_entity.id
_entity.type
_entity.pdbx_description
1 polymer ?
#
loop_
_entity_poly.entity_id
_entity_poly.type
_entity_poly.pdbx_seq_one_letter_code
_entity_poly.pdbx_strand_id
1 'polypeptide(L)'
;MRLKKGLMISAIALTGVLALSACTNSAETAPEATVEEDVTFEAGTRMAELNEAGEITIGTKFDQPLFGLVGPDNKPVGFDVEIGKLIAAKLGISADNINWTETVSTNREPFIQSGEVDLVIATYTINDKRKEVVSFAGPYYEAGQDILVLEGNPENIEGPEDLEGVNVCSVSGSTSEANLAEYGAVVLPAAGYSDCLEPLRSGQVSAISTDNVILAGLADQNEGFEVVNNPFTEEPYGIGLALEDDEFRSWINDVLTESYEDGDWEAAWEGTAGKVLDLPEPPAVDNYARP
;
A
#
# COMPACT_ATOMS: atom_id res chain seq x y z
N MET A 1 -5.25 -56.82 72.49
CA MET A 1 -5.44 -55.57 73.27
C MET A 1 -4.17 -54.73 73.13
N ARG A 2 -4.28 -53.56 72.60
CA ARG A 2 -3.40 -52.38 72.36
C ARG A 2 -3.37 -51.93 70.89
N LEU A 3 -4.15 -50.86 70.66
CA LEU A 3 -4.08 -49.98 69.44
C LEU A 3 -2.71 -49.40 69.33
N LYS A 4 -2.20 -49.39 68.10
CA LYS A 4 -1.14 -48.39 67.66
C LYS A 4 -1.69 -47.60 66.51
N LYS A 5 -1.83 -46.31 66.75
CA LYS A 5 -2.12 -45.27 65.78
C LYS A 5 -0.95 -45.11 64.81
N GLY A 6 -1.20 -45.32 63.55
CA GLY A 6 -0.22 -44.99 62.49
C GLY A 6 -0.54 -43.60 61.92
N LEU A 7 0.44 -42.72 61.96
CA LEU A 7 0.44 -41.35 61.48
C LEU A 7 0.65 -41.37 59.95
N MET A 8 -0.33 -40.91 59.15
CA MET A 8 -0.16 -40.67 57.70
C MET A 8 0.44 -39.31 57.51
N ILE A 9 1.65 -39.27 56.95
CA ILE A 9 2.28 -38.06 56.46
C ILE A 9 1.89 -37.90 54.98
N SER A 10 1.06 -36.89 54.67
CA SER A 10 0.76 -36.49 53.31
C SER A 10 1.92 -35.65 52.75
N ALA A 11 2.61 -36.20 51.78
CA ALA A 11 3.58 -35.45 50.97
C ALA A 11 2.83 -34.68 49.91
N ILE A 12 2.84 -33.34 49.97
CA ILE A 12 2.35 -32.44 48.94
C ILE A 12 3.48 -32.31 47.92
N ALA A 13 3.28 -32.92 46.75
CA ALA A 13 4.15 -32.70 45.60
C ALA A 13 3.79 -31.37 44.91
N LEU A 14 4.63 -30.40 45.06
CA LEU A 14 4.56 -29.09 44.36
C LEU A 14 5.09 -29.28 42.91
N THR A 15 4.18 -29.50 41.97
CA THR A 15 4.51 -29.51 40.53
C THR A 15 4.65 -28.06 40.06
N GLY A 16 5.90 -27.57 39.93
CA GLY A 16 6.20 -26.32 39.31
C GLY A 16 5.97 -26.41 37.80
N VAL A 17 4.96 -25.71 37.29
CA VAL A 17 4.78 -25.49 35.86
C VAL A 17 5.79 -24.40 35.43
N LEU A 18 6.87 -24.83 34.80
CA LEU A 18 7.73 -23.92 34.04
C LEU A 18 6.97 -23.52 32.77
N ALA A 19 6.39 -22.32 32.77
CA ALA A 19 5.94 -21.67 31.55
C ALA A 19 7.20 -21.28 30.76
N LEU A 20 7.53 -22.05 29.72
CA LEU A 20 8.43 -21.59 28.67
C LEU A 20 7.68 -20.50 27.90
N SER A 21 7.98 -19.25 28.20
CA SER A 21 7.69 -18.15 27.28
C SER A 21 8.57 -18.34 26.05
N ALA A 22 8.05 -19.01 25.03
CA ALA A 22 8.61 -18.95 23.69
C ALA A 22 8.34 -17.53 23.20
N CYS A 23 9.35 -16.66 23.24
CA CYS A 23 9.35 -15.47 22.40
C CYS A 23 9.48 -15.95 20.96
N THR A 24 8.35 -16.21 20.32
CA THR A 24 8.30 -16.23 18.86
C THR A 24 8.42 -14.76 18.44
N ASN A 25 9.53 -14.42 17.80
CA ASN A 25 9.65 -13.22 16.99
C ASN A 25 8.70 -13.41 15.80
N SER A 26 7.41 -13.22 16.01
CA SER A 26 6.45 -13.01 14.93
C SER A 26 6.76 -11.60 14.42
N ALA A 27 7.20 -11.47 13.19
CA ALA A 27 7.10 -10.19 12.49
C ALA A 27 5.63 -9.77 12.64
N GLU A 28 5.36 -8.69 13.37
CA GLU A 28 4.01 -8.15 13.49
C GLU A 28 3.55 -7.80 12.08
N THR A 29 2.66 -8.62 11.55
CA THR A 29 1.86 -8.29 10.37
C THR A 29 0.75 -7.35 10.83
N ALA A 30 0.29 -6.47 9.95
CA ALA A 30 -0.89 -5.64 10.23
C ALA A 30 -2.02 -6.53 10.79
N PRO A 31 -2.77 -6.07 11.79
CA PRO A 31 -3.93 -6.81 12.26
C PRO A 31 -4.90 -6.98 11.09
N GLU A 32 -5.44 -8.19 10.95
CA GLU A 32 -6.42 -8.47 9.90
C GLU A 32 -7.69 -7.65 10.16
N ALA A 33 -8.15 -6.90 9.14
CA ALA A 33 -9.37 -6.11 9.25
C ALA A 33 -10.56 -7.00 9.61
N THR A 34 -11.34 -6.60 10.61
CA THR A 34 -12.50 -7.36 11.06
C THR A 34 -13.62 -7.22 10.03
N VAL A 35 -14.05 -8.35 9.47
CA VAL A 35 -15.17 -8.39 8.52
C VAL A 35 -16.46 -8.01 9.22
N GLU A 36 -17.17 -7.02 8.71
CA GLU A 36 -18.48 -6.64 9.22
C GLU A 36 -19.53 -7.70 8.86
N GLU A 37 -20.22 -8.24 9.88
CA GLU A 37 -21.30 -9.21 9.70
C GLU A 37 -22.64 -8.47 9.53
N ASP A 38 -23.57 -9.06 8.76
CA ASP A 38 -24.94 -8.55 8.57
C ASP A 38 -25.04 -7.12 7.98
N VAL A 39 -24.04 -6.71 7.16
CA VAL A 39 -24.07 -5.42 6.46
C VAL A 39 -25.20 -5.41 5.41
N THR A 40 -25.92 -4.31 5.32
CA THR A 40 -26.99 -4.13 4.35
C THR A 40 -26.82 -2.81 3.61
N PHE A 41 -26.87 -2.87 2.28
CA PHE A 41 -26.76 -1.70 1.40
C PHE A 41 -28.08 -1.47 0.65
N GLU A 42 -28.29 -0.27 0.14
CA GLU A 42 -29.44 0.04 -0.72
C GLU A 42 -29.37 -0.81 -1.99
N ALA A 43 -30.49 -1.43 -2.35
CA ALA A 43 -30.54 -2.32 -3.51
C ALA A 43 -30.25 -1.56 -4.82
N GLY A 44 -29.37 -2.12 -5.64
CA GLY A 44 -28.94 -1.55 -6.92
C GLY A 44 -27.71 -0.64 -6.81
N THR A 45 -27.13 -0.51 -5.61
CA THR A 45 -25.83 0.15 -5.43
C THR A 45 -24.69 -0.82 -5.68
N ARG A 46 -23.49 -0.30 -6.01
CA ARG A 46 -22.30 -1.13 -6.18
C ARG A 46 -21.93 -1.90 -4.91
N MET A 47 -22.08 -1.27 -3.75
CA MET A 47 -21.86 -1.92 -2.47
C MET A 47 -22.77 -3.14 -2.28
N ALA A 48 -24.07 -3.02 -2.61
CA ALA A 48 -25.01 -4.13 -2.53
C ALA A 48 -24.63 -5.28 -3.48
N GLU A 49 -24.23 -4.96 -4.72
CA GLU A 49 -23.78 -5.96 -5.70
C GLU A 49 -22.54 -6.73 -5.23
N LEU A 50 -21.54 -6.03 -4.72
CA LEU A 50 -20.29 -6.64 -4.21
C LEU A 50 -20.55 -7.46 -2.96
N ASN A 51 -21.35 -6.96 -2.03
CA ASN A 51 -21.73 -7.69 -0.82
C ASN A 51 -22.51 -8.98 -1.16
N GLU A 52 -23.46 -8.92 -2.11
CA GLU A 52 -24.23 -10.10 -2.56
C GLU A 52 -23.32 -11.10 -3.30
N ALA A 53 -22.36 -10.62 -4.10
CA ALA A 53 -21.38 -11.46 -4.77
C ALA A 53 -20.43 -12.16 -3.77
N GLY A 54 -20.15 -11.51 -2.63
CA GLY A 54 -19.23 -12.00 -1.61
C GLY A 54 -17.76 -11.98 -2.03
N GLU A 55 -17.43 -11.26 -3.10
CA GLU A 55 -16.07 -11.08 -3.63
C GLU A 55 -15.88 -9.70 -4.26
N ILE A 56 -14.63 -9.24 -4.34
CA ILE A 56 -14.23 -7.99 -4.98
C ILE A 56 -12.91 -8.18 -5.72
N THR A 57 -12.74 -7.52 -6.86
CA THR A 57 -11.49 -7.53 -7.62
C THR A 57 -10.76 -6.18 -7.44
N ILE A 58 -9.54 -6.22 -6.91
CA ILE A 58 -8.74 -5.02 -6.62
C ILE A 58 -7.43 -5.09 -7.40
N GLY A 59 -7.19 -4.05 -8.20
CA GLY A 59 -5.92 -3.82 -8.87
C GLY A 59 -4.90 -3.18 -7.93
N THR A 60 -3.71 -3.78 -7.79
CA THR A 60 -2.63 -3.24 -6.98
C THR A 60 -1.27 -3.48 -7.62
N LYS A 61 -0.21 -2.90 -7.06
CA LYS A 61 1.17 -3.17 -7.49
C LYS A 61 1.66 -4.51 -6.95
N PHE A 62 2.55 -5.17 -7.71
CA PHE A 62 3.19 -6.41 -7.29
C PHE A 62 4.70 -6.28 -7.13
N ASP A 63 5.26 -5.11 -7.43
CA ASP A 63 6.69 -4.81 -7.48
C ASP A 63 7.16 -3.68 -6.55
N GLN A 64 6.26 -3.16 -5.68
CA GLN A 64 6.55 -2.03 -4.81
C GLN A 64 6.59 -2.48 -3.34
N PRO A 65 7.78 -2.69 -2.74
CA PRO A 65 7.91 -2.95 -1.32
C PRO A 65 7.19 -1.89 -0.48
N LEU A 66 6.69 -2.28 0.68
CA LEU A 66 5.90 -1.47 1.61
C LEU A 66 4.45 -1.19 1.17
N PHE A 67 4.15 -1.08 -0.13
CA PHE A 67 2.82 -0.69 -0.65
C PHE A 67 2.08 -1.84 -1.34
N GLY A 68 2.69 -2.47 -2.33
CA GLY A 68 2.11 -3.60 -3.07
C GLY A 68 3.22 -4.48 -3.62
N LEU A 69 3.62 -5.50 -2.86
CA LEU A 69 4.64 -6.47 -3.24
C LEU A 69 4.06 -7.88 -3.19
N VAL A 70 4.19 -8.64 -4.29
CA VAL A 70 3.78 -10.04 -4.26
C VAL A 70 4.80 -10.89 -3.51
N GLY A 71 4.32 -11.66 -2.53
CA GLY A 71 5.11 -12.59 -1.76
C GLY A 71 5.30 -13.96 -2.44
N PRO A 72 6.08 -14.87 -1.83
CA PRO A 72 6.32 -16.21 -2.34
C PRO A 72 5.06 -17.09 -2.43
N ASP A 73 4.01 -16.75 -1.69
CA ASP A 73 2.69 -17.39 -1.68
C ASP A 73 1.76 -16.85 -2.77
N ASN A 74 2.27 -15.93 -3.61
CA ASN A 74 1.54 -15.25 -4.67
C ASN A 74 0.40 -14.35 -4.17
N LYS A 75 0.45 -13.96 -2.89
CA LYS A 75 -0.45 -12.95 -2.32
C LYS A 75 0.29 -11.62 -2.19
N PRO A 76 -0.31 -10.49 -2.59
CA PRO A 76 0.31 -9.19 -2.38
C PRO A 76 0.24 -8.79 -0.91
N VAL A 77 1.23 -7.99 -0.48
CA VAL A 77 1.33 -7.41 0.87
C VAL A 77 1.77 -5.96 0.75
N GLY A 78 1.39 -5.14 1.72
CA GLY A 78 1.77 -3.74 1.79
C GLY A 78 0.60 -2.83 2.12
N PHE A 79 0.86 -1.54 2.26
CA PHE A 79 -0.12 -0.57 2.74
C PHE A 79 -1.35 -0.46 1.82
N ASP A 80 -1.16 -0.41 0.50
CA ASP A 80 -2.26 -0.41 -0.48
C ASP A 80 -3.14 -1.66 -0.34
N VAL A 81 -2.51 -2.79 -0.02
CA VAL A 81 -3.20 -4.07 0.17
C VAL A 81 -4.03 -4.06 1.46
N GLU A 82 -3.51 -3.49 2.56
CA GLU A 82 -4.26 -3.37 3.81
C GLU A 82 -5.44 -2.40 3.66
N ILE A 83 -5.28 -1.28 2.93
CA ILE A 83 -6.40 -0.38 2.59
C ILE A 83 -7.47 -1.14 1.78
N GLY A 84 -7.07 -1.98 0.82
CA GLY A 84 -8.02 -2.81 0.06
C GLY A 84 -8.75 -3.83 0.93
N LYS A 85 -8.06 -4.47 1.88
CA LYS A 85 -8.66 -5.40 2.83
C LYS A 85 -9.64 -4.69 3.78
N LEU A 86 -9.31 -3.48 4.23
CA LEU A 86 -10.19 -2.66 5.06
C LEU A 86 -11.51 -2.38 4.35
N ILE A 87 -11.46 -1.93 3.09
CA ILE A 87 -12.66 -1.65 2.28
C ILE A 87 -13.47 -2.93 2.06
N ALA A 88 -12.83 -4.05 1.73
CA ALA A 88 -13.49 -5.33 1.56
C ALA A 88 -14.20 -5.80 2.86
N ALA A 89 -13.53 -5.66 4.01
CA ALA A 89 -14.09 -6.03 5.31
C ALA A 89 -15.34 -5.22 5.65
N LYS A 90 -15.35 -3.91 5.36
CA LYS A 90 -16.51 -3.02 5.51
C LYS A 90 -17.66 -3.35 4.54
N LEU A 91 -17.35 -3.98 3.39
CA LEU A 91 -18.35 -4.56 2.48
C LEU A 91 -18.89 -5.92 2.95
N GLY A 92 -18.39 -6.48 4.05
CA GLY A 92 -18.70 -7.83 4.50
C GLY A 92 -17.95 -8.93 3.73
N ILE A 93 -16.88 -8.58 3.02
CA ILE A 93 -16.09 -9.48 2.19
C ILE A 93 -14.78 -9.83 2.92
N SER A 94 -14.51 -11.12 3.10
CA SER A 94 -13.26 -11.56 3.72
C SER A 94 -12.04 -11.35 2.83
N ALA A 95 -10.86 -11.18 3.42
CA ALA A 95 -9.60 -11.01 2.70
C ALA A 95 -9.29 -12.16 1.72
N ASP A 96 -9.76 -13.38 2.02
CA ASP A 96 -9.60 -14.53 1.13
C ASP A 96 -10.48 -14.46 -0.14
N ASN A 97 -11.48 -13.60 -0.14
CA ASN A 97 -12.39 -13.39 -1.28
C ASN A 97 -12.04 -12.11 -2.08
N ILE A 98 -10.87 -11.54 -1.85
CA ILE A 98 -10.33 -10.46 -2.70
C ILE A 98 -9.55 -11.07 -3.84
N ASN A 99 -9.97 -10.78 -5.07
CA ASN A 99 -9.26 -11.15 -6.29
C ASN A 99 -8.23 -10.07 -6.62
N TRP A 100 -6.97 -10.28 -6.24
CA TRP A 100 -5.90 -9.33 -6.51
C TRP A 100 -5.41 -9.42 -7.95
N THR A 101 -5.36 -8.29 -8.65
CA THR A 101 -4.89 -8.17 -10.03
C THR A 101 -3.68 -7.25 -10.10
N GLU A 102 -2.56 -7.74 -10.68
CA GLU A 102 -1.40 -6.89 -10.94
C GLU A 102 -1.78 -5.74 -11.87
N THR A 103 -1.55 -4.52 -11.41
CA THR A 103 -1.96 -3.33 -12.16
C THR A 103 -0.80 -2.34 -12.29
N VAL A 104 -0.05 -2.49 -13.40
CA VAL A 104 0.99 -1.52 -13.77
C VAL A 104 0.39 -0.17 -14.11
N SER A 105 1.19 0.90 -14.04
CA SER A 105 0.67 2.28 -14.14
C SER A 105 -0.14 2.56 -15.41
N THR A 106 0.22 1.98 -16.55
CA THR A 106 -0.51 2.14 -17.82
C THR A 106 -1.85 1.41 -17.87
N ASN A 107 -2.10 0.46 -16.97
CA ASN A 107 -3.30 -0.36 -16.99
C ASN A 107 -4.38 0.12 -16.00
N ARG A 108 -4.07 1.09 -15.12
CA ARG A 108 -4.99 1.52 -14.05
C ARG A 108 -6.32 2.02 -14.61
N GLU A 109 -6.28 3.02 -15.49
CA GLU A 109 -7.49 3.55 -16.13
C GLU A 109 -8.20 2.51 -17.03
N PRO A 110 -7.50 1.78 -17.94
CA PRO A 110 -8.13 0.76 -18.77
C PRO A 110 -8.85 -0.35 -17.98
N PHE A 111 -8.27 -0.84 -16.89
CA PHE A 111 -8.87 -1.92 -16.09
C PHE A 111 -10.14 -1.47 -15.36
N ILE A 112 -10.14 -0.24 -14.82
CA ILE A 112 -11.35 0.36 -14.25
C ILE A 112 -12.43 0.54 -15.32
N GLN A 113 -12.08 1.13 -16.47
CA GLN A 113 -13.03 1.43 -17.54
C GLN A 113 -13.64 0.18 -18.18
N SER A 114 -12.89 -0.92 -18.23
CA SER A 114 -13.39 -2.20 -18.76
C SER A 114 -14.16 -3.03 -17.73
N GLY A 115 -14.10 -2.66 -16.45
CA GLY A 115 -14.65 -3.46 -15.36
C GLY A 115 -13.84 -4.74 -15.08
N GLU A 116 -12.56 -4.78 -15.47
CA GLU A 116 -11.65 -5.86 -15.11
C GLU A 116 -11.31 -5.85 -13.62
N VAL A 117 -11.35 -4.68 -13.00
CA VAL A 117 -11.24 -4.48 -11.56
C VAL A 117 -12.34 -3.55 -11.06
N ASP A 118 -12.76 -3.75 -9.82
CA ASP A 118 -13.72 -2.89 -9.13
C ASP A 118 -13.04 -1.64 -8.59
N LEU A 119 -11.85 -1.80 -8.04
CA LEU A 119 -11.02 -0.75 -7.47
C LEU A 119 -9.58 -0.88 -7.96
N VAL A 120 -8.87 0.24 -8.00
CA VAL A 120 -7.41 0.29 -8.14
C VAL A 120 -6.83 1.02 -6.93
N ILE A 121 -6.00 0.31 -6.16
CA ILE A 121 -5.24 0.82 -5.01
C ILE A 121 -3.78 0.46 -5.27
N ALA A 122 -3.05 1.38 -5.91
CA ALA A 122 -1.77 1.09 -6.57
C ALA A 122 -0.86 2.31 -6.62
N THR A 123 -0.58 2.95 -5.44
CA THR A 123 0.16 4.21 -5.35
C THR A 123 -0.33 5.20 -6.42
N TYR A 124 -1.65 5.43 -6.42
CA TYR A 124 -2.34 6.00 -7.57
C TYR A 124 -2.67 7.47 -7.35
N THR A 125 -1.75 8.35 -7.76
CA THR A 125 -1.90 9.80 -7.65
C THR A 125 -3.19 10.31 -8.27
N ILE A 126 -3.99 11.02 -7.50
CA ILE A 126 -5.16 11.76 -7.93
C ILE A 126 -4.70 12.97 -8.72
N ASN A 127 -5.19 13.15 -9.95
CA ASN A 127 -5.00 14.39 -10.70
C ASN A 127 -6.16 14.65 -11.66
N ASP A 128 -6.27 15.88 -12.16
CA ASP A 128 -7.42 16.31 -12.97
C ASP A 128 -7.56 15.53 -14.27
N LYS A 129 -6.46 15.19 -14.92
CA LYS A 129 -6.48 14.39 -16.16
C LYS A 129 -7.06 13.00 -15.94
N ARG A 130 -6.72 12.34 -14.83
CA ARG A 130 -7.26 11.02 -14.47
C ARG A 130 -8.73 11.11 -14.06
N LYS A 131 -9.12 12.18 -13.36
CA LYS A 131 -10.53 12.45 -13.00
C LYS A 131 -11.46 12.61 -14.20
N GLU A 132 -10.95 12.87 -15.40
CA GLU A 132 -11.76 12.91 -16.63
C GLU A 132 -12.25 11.52 -17.06
N VAL A 133 -11.58 10.45 -16.65
CA VAL A 133 -11.80 9.09 -17.17
C VAL A 133 -12.10 8.04 -16.10
N VAL A 134 -11.78 8.31 -14.84
CA VAL A 134 -12.08 7.48 -13.66
C VAL A 134 -12.47 8.35 -12.48
N SER A 135 -13.06 7.77 -11.46
CA SER A 135 -13.32 8.41 -10.16
C SER A 135 -12.23 8.07 -9.16
N PHE A 136 -12.07 8.92 -8.13
CA PHE A 136 -11.18 8.67 -7.01
C PHE A 136 -11.88 8.90 -5.68
N ALA A 137 -11.73 7.96 -4.76
CA ALA A 137 -11.92 8.18 -3.34
C ALA A 137 -10.57 8.45 -2.67
N GLY A 138 -10.57 9.14 -1.54
CA GLY A 138 -9.36 9.54 -0.80
C GLY A 138 -9.04 11.04 -0.94
N PRO A 139 -7.79 11.47 -0.80
CA PRO A 139 -6.60 10.62 -0.71
C PRO A 139 -6.55 9.80 0.60
N TYR A 140 -5.83 8.65 0.55
CA TYR A 140 -5.51 7.85 1.73
C TYR A 140 -4.05 8.01 2.18
N TYR A 141 -3.22 8.64 1.38
CA TYR A 141 -1.82 8.96 1.65
C TYR A 141 -1.35 10.16 0.81
N GLU A 142 -0.38 10.92 1.32
CA GLU A 142 0.29 12.01 0.59
C GLU A 142 1.76 11.66 0.41
N ALA A 143 2.18 11.42 -0.83
CA ALA A 143 3.57 11.19 -1.20
C ALA A 143 4.14 12.42 -1.92
N GLY A 144 5.43 12.37 -2.25
CA GLY A 144 6.10 13.34 -3.11
C GLY A 144 7.13 12.66 -3.98
N GLN A 145 7.23 13.04 -5.25
CA GLN A 145 8.28 12.52 -6.13
C GLN A 145 9.66 12.90 -5.61
N ASP A 146 10.58 11.94 -5.60
CA ASP A 146 11.96 12.09 -5.14
C ASP A 146 12.91 11.32 -6.08
N ILE A 147 14.15 11.17 -5.68
CA ILE A 147 15.20 10.58 -6.49
C ILE A 147 15.93 9.51 -5.69
N LEU A 148 16.16 8.34 -6.28
CA LEU A 148 17.03 7.28 -5.78
C LEU A 148 18.31 7.24 -6.61
N VAL A 149 19.44 7.18 -5.92
CA VAL A 149 20.78 7.13 -6.53
C VAL A 149 21.58 5.97 -5.96
N LEU A 150 22.76 5.71 -6.52
CA LEU A 150 23.72 4.80 -5.89
C LEU A 150 24.23 5.40 -4.57
N GLU A 151 24.51 4.54 -3.59
CA GLU A 151 25.05 4.92 -2.28
C GLU A 151 26.30 5.82 -2.44
N GLY A 152 26.32 6.91 -1.68
CA GLY A 152 27.36 7.95 -1.77
C GLY A 152 27.16 8.94 -2.91
N ASN A 153 26.05 8.87 -3.64
CA ASN A 153 25.59 9.83 -4.66
C ASN A 153 26.73 10.32 -5.59
N PRO A 154 27.33 9.43 -6.40
CA PRO A 154 28.55 9.75 -7.17
C PRO A 154 28.34 10.85 -8.21
N GLU A 155 27.10 11.10 -8.64
CA GLU A 155 26.74 12.14 -9.61
C GLU A 155 26.36 13.47 -8.93
N ASN A 156 26.31 13.52 -7.58
CA ASN A 156 25.91 14.68 -6.78
C ASN A 156 24.54 15.24 -7.17
N ILE A 157 23.55 14.36 -7.36
CA ILE A 157 22.15 14.72 -7.64
C ILE A 157 21.47 15.05 -6.32
N GLU A 158 21.17 16.33 -6.08
CA GLU A 158 20.55 16.81 -4.83
C GLU A 158 19.07 17.16 -5.00
N GLY A 159 18.61 17.28 -6.25
CA GLY A 159 17.21 17.64 -6.56
C GLY A 159 16.88 17.54 -8.04
N PRO A 160 15.66 17.89 -8.43
CA PRO A 160 15.20 17.75 -9.81
C PRO A 160 15.93 18.66 -10.80
N GLU A 161 16.50 19.78 -10.35
CA GLU A 161 17.27 20.70 -11.17
C GLU A 161 18.60 20.07 -11.69
N ASP A 162 19.10 19.06 -11.00
CA ASP A 162 20.31 18.33 -11.39
C ASP A 162 20.06 17.25 -12.45
N LEU A 163 18.81 17.06 -12.87
CA LEU A 163 18.41 16.01 -13.81
C LEU A 163 18.51 16.42 -15.29
N GLU A 164 18.84 17.67 -15.62
CA GLU A 164 18.96 18.12 -17.03
C GLU A 164 20.00 17.29 -17.80
N GLY A 165 19.54 16.55 -18.81
CA GLY A 165 20.38 15.66 -19.62
C GLY A 165 20.82 14.35 -18.93
N VAL A 166 20.41 14.11 -17.69
CA VAL A 166 20.72 12.90 -16.94
C VAL A 166 19.80 11.76 -17.38
N ASN A 167 20.36 10.56 -17.52
CA ASN A 167 19.57 9.33 -17.72
C ASN A 167 18.88 8.93 -16.44
N VAL A 168 17.55 8.91 -16.41
CA VAL A 168 16.72 8.57 -15.25
C VAL A 168 15.75 7.47 -15.62
N CYS A 169 15.64 6.43 -14.81
CA CYS A 169 14.61 5.40 -14.97
C CYS A 169 13.32 5.84 -14.25
N SER A 170 12.19 5.66 -14.93
CA SER A 170 10.85 5.85 -14.33
C SER A 170 9.83 4.95 -15.01
N VAL A 171 8.68 4.74 -14.38
CA VAL A 171 7.65 3.82 -14.90
C VAL A 171 6.71 4.53 -15.86
N SER A 172 6.50 3.91 -17.02
CA SER A 172 5.59 4.42 -18.06
C SER A 172 4.16 4.59 -17.53
N GLY A 173 3.56 5.77 -17.82
CA GLY A 173 2.21 6.14 -17.39
C GLY A 173 2.12 6.61 -15.92
N SER A 174 3.26 6.80 -15.24
CA SER A 174 3.31 7.46 -13.93
C SER A 174 3.29 9.00 -14.07
N THR A 175 2.92 9.70 -13.00
CA THR A 175 3.13 11.15 -12.86
C THR A 175 4.60 11.48 -12.88
N SER A 176 5.42 10.63 -12.25
CA SER A 176 6.86 10.80 -12.16
C SER A 176 7.55 10.80 -13.53
N GLU A 177 7.16 9.88 -14.45
CA GLU A 177 7.66 9.89 -15.82
C GLU A 177 7.33 11.23 -16.52
N ALA A 178 6.10 11.70 -16.36
CA ALA A 178 5.66 12.94 -17.00
C ALA A 178 6.38 14.17 -16.43
N ASN A 179 6.57 14.24 -15.11
CA ASN A 179 7.23 15.35 -14.44
C ASN A 179 8.72 15.47 -14.80
N LEU A 180 9.42 14.34 -15.00
CA LEU A 180 10.83 14.35 -15.41
C LEU A 180 11.09 15.10 -16.71
N ALA A 181 10.11 15.16 -17.61
CA ALA A 181 10.23 15.91 -18.86
C ALA A 181 10.36 17.43 -18.62
N GLU A 182 9.80 17.94 -17.53
CA GLU A 182 9.88 19.37 -17.14
C GLU A 182 11.28 19.77 -16.69
N TYR A 183 12.04 18.81 -16.16
CA TYR A 183 13.43 18.99 -15.70
C TYR A 183 14.47 18.60 -16.76
N GLY A 184 14.04 18.25 -17.97
CA GLY A 184 14.95 17.92 -19.07
C GLY A 184 15.72 16.60 -18.90
N ALA A 185 15.25 15.70 -18.05
CA ALA A 185 15.82 14.38 -17.87
C ALA A 185 15.66 13.51 -19.12
N VAL A 186 16.62 12.62 -19.37
CA VAL A 186 16.52 11.58 -20.41
C VAL A 186 15.91 10.33 -19.80
N VAL A 187 14.61 10.13 -20.02
CA VAL A 187 13.88 9.05 -19.35
C VAL A 187 14.14 7.72 -20.03
N LEU A 188 14.55 6.71 -19.24
CA LEU A 188 14.50 5.29 -19.57
C LEU A 188 13.19 4.72 -19.00
N PRO A 189 12.18 4.42 -19.84
CA PRO A 189 10.90 3.92 -19.35
C PRO A 189 11.00 2.45 -18.94
N ALA A 190 10.32 2.09 -17.85
CA ALA A 190 10.18 0.73 -17.33
C ALA A 190 8.71 0.34 -17.16
N ALA A 191 8.43 -0.96 -16.99
CA ALA A 191 7.08 -1.43 -16.68
C ALA A 191 6.80 -1.35 -15.16
N GLY A 192 7.81 -1.67 -14.34
CA GLY A 192 7.79 -1.58 -12.89
C GLY A 192 9.04 -0.89 -12.34
N TYR A 193 8.99 -0.39 -11.10
CA TYR A 193 10.14 0.29 -10.50
C TYR A 193 11.25 -0.68 -10.11
N SER A 194 10.95 -1.93 -9.81
CA SER A 194 11.95 -2.98 -9.63
C SER A 194 12.82 -3.21 -10.86
N ASP A 195 12.29 -2.97 -12.06
CA ASP A 195 13.04 -3.08 -13.33
C ASP A 195 14.10 -1.98 -13.49
N CYS A 196 13.99 -0.88 -12.73
CA CYS A 196 14.93 0.23 -12.76
C CYS A 196 16.22 -0.04 -11.95
N LEU A 197 16.20 -1.00 -11.00
CA LEU A 197 17.30 -1.22 -10.07
C LEU A 197 18.60 -1.67 -10.78
N GLU A 198 18.49 -2.61 -11.72
CA GLU A 198 19.68 -3.08 -12.45
C GLU A 198 20.25 -2.03 -13.43
N PRO A 199 19.45 -1.27 -14.20
CA PRO A 199 19.91 -0.09 -14.91
C PRO A 199 20.67 0.90 -14.04
N LEU A 200 20.20 1.20 -12.83
CA LEU A 200 20.91 2.09 -11.90
C LEU A 200 22.22 1.44 -11.40
N ARG A 201 22.18 0.17 -10.98
CA ARG A 201 23.37 -0.55 -10.49
C ARG A 201 24.46 -0.68 -11.54
N SER A 202 24.11 -0.88 -12.80
CA SER A 202 25.07 -1.00 -13.92
C SER A 202 25.56 0.34 -14.47
N GLY A 203 24.99 1.47 -14.01
CA GLY A 203 25.32 2.81 -14.55
C GLY A 203 24.70 3.10 -15.92
N GLN A 204 23.69 2.34 -16.35
CA GLN A 204 22.91 2.65 -17.55
C GLN A 204 22.06 3.91 -17.33
N VAL A 205 21.57 4.10 -16.11
CA VAL A 205 20.95 5.34 -15.64
C VAL A 205 21.70 5.83 -14.40
N SER A 206 21.64 7.13 -14.12
CA SER A 206 22.25 7.74 -12.93
C SER A 206 21.30 7.85 -11.76
N ALA A 207 19.98 7.73 -12.02
CA ALA A 207 18.95 7.83 -11.01
C ALA A 207 17.69 7.04 -11.38
N ILE A 208 16.88 6.75 -10.36
CA ILE A 208 15.47 6.36 -10.48
C ILE A 208 14.66 7.51 -9.88
N SER A 209 13.55 7.91 -10.50
CA SER A 209 12.69 8.92 -9.89
C SER A 209 11.24 8.44 -9.88
N THR A 210 10.67 8.51 -8.68
CA THR A 210 9.28 8.25 -8.34
C THR A 210 9.01 8.76 -6.92
N ASP A 211 7.89 8.37 -6.35
CA ASP A 211 7.46 8.81 -5.04
C ASP A 211 8.41 8.30 -3.93
N ASN A 212 8.73 9.17 -3.01
CA ASN A 212 9.70 8.96 -1.92
C ASN A 212 9.48 7.65 -1.15
N VAL A 213 8.24 7.27 -0.91
CA VAL A 213 7.86 6.05 -0.18
C VAL A 213 8.12 4.77 -0.99
N ILE A 214 7.96 4.82 -2.31
CA ILE A 214 8.32 3.71 -3.20
C ILE A 214 9.85 3.55 -3.21
N LEU A 215 10.57 4.66 -3.34
CA LEU A 215 12.04 4.66 -3.31
C LEU A 215 12.60 4.16 -1.99
N ALA A 216 11.98 4.55 -0.87
CA ALA A 216 12.36 4.06 0.46
C ALA A 216 12.21 2.53 0.56
N GLY A 217 11.10 1.98 0.05
CA GLY A 217 10.89 0.54 0.02
C GLY A 217 11.89 -0.21 -0.87
N LEU A 218 12.25 0.37 -2.01
CA LEU A 218 13.28 -0.19 -2.90
C LEU A 218 14.66 -0.16 -2.24
N ALA A 219 15.02 0.94 -1.58
CA ALA A 219 16.31 1.09 -0.87
C ALA A 219 16.41 0.16 0.34
N ASP A 220 15.32 -0.02 1.11
CA ASP A 220 15.27 -0.93 2.26
C ASP A 220 15.56 -2.38 1.85
N GLN A 221 15.03 -2.82 0.71
CA GLN A 221 15.20 -4.20 0.25
C GLN A 221 16.45 -4.43 -0.62
N ASN A 222 17.17 -3.37 -0.99
CA ASN A 222 18.30 -3.46 -1.90
C ASN A 222 19.48 -2.60 -1.41
N GLU A 223 20.54 -3.24 -0.97
CA GLU A 223 21.77 -2.55 -0.57
C GLU A 223 22.40 -1.76 -1.74
N GLY A 224 23.09 -0.68 -1.41
CA GLY A 224 23.86 0.13 -2.36
C GLY A 224 23.07 1.24 -3.06
N PHE A 225 21.89 1.56 -2.56
CA PHE A 225 21.07 2.69 -3.02
C PHE A 225 20.74 3.63 -1.85
N GLU A 226 20.54 4.90 -2.16
CA GLU A 226 20.08 5.91 -1.21
C GLU A 226 19.05 6.84 -1.84
N VAL A 227 18.05 7.25 -1.05
CA VAL A 227 17.08 8.27 -1.45
C VAL A 227 17.67 9.65 -1.15
N VAL A 228 17.53 10.59 -2.08
CA VAL A 228 18.03 11.96 -1.92
C VAL A 228 17.31 12.70 -0.79
N ASN A 229 16.06 12.31 -0.47
CA ASN A 229 15.21 12.91 0.56
C ASN A 229 14.93 14.40 0.35
N ASN A 230 14.64 14.77 -0.88
CA ASN A 230 14.22 16.10 -1.30
C ASN A 230 13.00 16.01 -2.22
N PRO A 231 11.82 15.59 -1.70
CA PRO A 231 10.61 15.46 -2.50
C PRO A 231 10.19 16.79 -3.09
N PHE A 232 9.81 16.80 -4.37
CA PHE A 232 9.59 18.03 -5.15
C PHE A 232 8.20 18.13 -5.80
N THR A 233 7.30 17.18 -5.54
CA THR A 233 5.89 17.23 -5.95
C THR A 233 4.97 16.88 -4.80
N GLU A 234 3.66 17.04 -5.03
CA GLU A 234 2.60 16.51 -4.18
C GLU A 234 1.89 15.39 -4.94
N GLU A 235 1.87 14.19 -4.37
CA GLU A 235 1.33 12.98 -4.97
C GLU A 235 0.27 12.34 -4.05
N PRO A 236 -0.97 12.90 -4.04
CA PRO A 236 -2.07 12.35 -3.24
C PRO A 236 -2.52 11.00 -3.79
N TYR A 237 -2.38 9.92 -3.01
CA TYR A 237 -2.79 8.59 -3.40
C TYR A 237 -4.28 8.37 -3.18
N GLY A 238 -5.00 8.04 -4.24
CA GLY A 238 -6.40 7.72 -4.20
C GLY A 238 -6.73 6.30 -4.63
N ILE A 239 -7.96 5.93 -4.35
CA ILE A 239 -8.57 4.67 -4.74
C ILE A 239 -9.36 4.94 -6.01
N GLY A 240 -8.87 4.39 -7.15
CA GLY A 240 -9.53 4.53 -8.44
C GLY A 240 -10.74 3.60 -8.55
N LEU A 241 -11.84 4.09 -9.12
CA LEU A 241 -13.08 3.34 -9.36
C LEU A 241 -13.81 3.87 -10.60
N ALA A 242 -14.91 3.20 -10.98
CA ALA A 242 -15.70 3.58 -12.15
C ALA A 242 -16.12 5.05 -12.11
N LEU A 243 -16.05 5.72 -13.27
CA LEU A 243 -16.20 7.17 -13.39
C LEU A 243 -17.50 7.70 -12.79
N GLU A 244 -18.63 7.01 -12.97
CA GLU A 244 -19.95 7.51 -12.59
C GLU A 244 -20.46 6.93 -11.27
N ASP A 245 -19.63 6.23 -10.51
CA ASP A 245 -20.03 5.62 -9.25
C ASP A 245 -19.77 6.53 -8.04
N ASP A 246 -20.47 7.66 -8.02
CA ASP A 246 -20.33 8.67 -6.97
C ASP A 246 -20.79 8.17 -5.58
N GLU A 247 -21.75 7.25 -5.55
CA GLU A 247 -22.26 6.69 -4.31
C GLU A 247 -21.21 5.76 -3.66
N PHE A 248 -20.61 4.87 -4.46
CA PHE A 248 -19.51 4.01 -3.97
C PHE A 248 -18.29 4.82 -3.56
N ARG A 249 -17.94 5.86 -4.35
CA ARG A 249 -16.88 6.80 -3.99
C ARG A 249 -17.14 7.47 -2.63
N SER A 250 -18.34 7.98 -2.42
CA SER A 250 -18.70 8.64 -1.16
C SER A 250 -18.62 7.67 0.02
N TRP A 251 -19.12 6.44 -0.17
CA TRP A 251 -19.05 5.39 0.84
C TRP A 251 -17.60 5.01 1.18
N ILE A 252 -16.71 4.87 0.18
CA ILE A 252 -15.28 4.62 0.43
C ILE A 252 -14.66 5.79 1.21
N ASN A 253 -15.01 7.04 0.91
CA ASN A 253 -14.55 8.21 1.64
C ASN A 253 -14.99 8.19 3.10
N ASP A 254 -16.22 7.76 3.38
CA ASP A 254 -16.71 7.59 4.75
C ASP A 254 -15.94 6.49 5.48
N VAL A 255 -15.67 5.36 4.83
CA VAL A 255 -14.83 4.27 5.36
C VAL A 255 -13.42 4.76 5.70
N LEU A 256 -12.78 5.51 4.82
CA LEU A 256 -11.45 6.07 5.08
C LEU A 256 -11.48 7.01 6.28
N THR A 257 -12.48 7.90 6.34
CA THR A 257 -12.62 8.84 7.46
C THR A 257 -12.82 8.11 8.79
N GLU A 258 -13.67 7.08 8.82
CA GLU A 258 -13.87 6.23 9.99
C GLU A 258 -12.57 5.55 10.41
N SER A 259 -11.81 5.00 9.45
CA SER A 259 -10.54 4.31 9.73
C SER A 259 -9.45 5.22 10.32
N TYR A 260 -9.52 6.53 10.07
CA TYR A 260 -8.64 7.52 10.70
C TYR A 260 -9.02 7.77 12.16
N GLU A 261 -10.32 7.69 12.47
CA GLU A 261 -10.84 7.94 13.82
C GLU A 261 -10.68 6.73 14.75
N ASP A 262 -10.87 5.50 14.24
CA ASP A 262 -10.80 4.26 15.02
C ASP A 262 -9.41 3.61 15.05
N GLY A 263 -8.46 4.10 14.21
CA GLY A 263 -7.06 3.69 14.19
C GLY A 263 -6.75 2.52 13.25
N ASP A 264 -7.70 2.05 12.45
CA ASP A 264 -7.47 0.96 11.49
C ASP A 264 -6.45 1.35 10.41
N TRP A 265 -6.49 2.61 9.95
CA TRP A 265 -5.51 3.15 9.02
C TRP A 265 -4.09 3.20 9.62
N GLU A 266 -3.96 3.65 10.88
CA GLU A 266 -2.69 3.68 11.60
C GLU A 266 -2.13 2.26 11.77
N ALA A 267 -2.97 1.30 12.16
CA ALA A 267 -2.59 -0.10 12.30
C ALA A 267 -2.15 -0.72 10.96
N ALA A 268 -2.83 -0.38 9.84
CA ALA A 268 -2.42 -0.79 8.50
C ALA A 268 -1.05 -0.22 8.13
N TRP A 269 -0.78 1.05 8.46
CA TRP A 269 0.52 1.68 8.25
C TRP A 269 1.62 1.03 9.08
N GLU A 270 1.45 0.92 10.41
CA GLU A 270 2.44 0.34 11.32
C GLU A 270 2.79 -1.11 10.96
N GLY A 271 1.80 -1.88 10.52
CA GLY A 271 1.98 -3.27 10.07
C GLY A 271 2.74 -3.41 8.75
N THR A 272 2.89 -2.34 7.97
CA THR A 272 3.45 -2.34 6.61
C THR A 272 4.57 -1.31 6.45
N ALA A 273 4.26 -0.14 5.93
CA ALA A 273 5.20 0.93 5.62
C ALA A 273 5.86 1.53 6.86
N GLY A 274 5.18 1.53 8.00
CA GLY A 274 5.68 2.01 9.28
C GLY A 274 6.87 1.22 9.85
N LYS A 275 7.23 0.08 9.25
CA LYS A 275 8.46 -0.64 9.58
C LYS A 275 9.73 0.07 9.11
N VAL A 276 9.59 0.97 8.14
CA VAL A 276 10.70 1.68 7.48
C VAL A 276 10.51 3.19 7.56
N LEU A 277 9.26 3.65 7.51
CA LEU A 277 8.89 5.06 7.44
C LEU A 277 8.20 5.51 8.74
N ASP A 278 8.36 6.79 9.07
CA ASP A 278 7.63 7.41 10.18
C ASP A 278 6.13 7.42 9.89
N LEU A 279 5.31 7.39 10.95
CA LEU A 279 3.85 7.50 10.84
C LEU A 279 3.47 8.92 10.41
N PRO A 280 2.83 9.10 9.25
CA PRO A 280 2.35 10.41 8.82
C PRO A 280 1.01 10.75 9.44
N GLU A 281 0.62 12.02 9.35
CA GLU A 281 -0.78 12.39 9.58
C GLU A 281 -1.66 11.87 8.42
N PRO A 282 -2.83 11.28 8.69
CA PRO A 282 -3.74 10.87 7.63
C PRO A 282 -4.25 12.09 6.86
N PRO A 283 -4.29 12.04 5.51
CA PRO A 283 -4.74 13.18 4.72
C PRO A 283 -6.23 13.43 4.86
N ALA A 284 -6.66 14.68 4.64
CA ALA A 284 -8.07 14.98 4.56
C ALA A 284 -8.67 14.40 3.26
N VAL A 285 -9.77 13.68 3.38
CA VAL A 285 -10.49 13.13 2.23
C VAL A 285 -11.09 14.24 1.37
N ASP A 286 -10.89 14.20 0.05
CA ASP A 286 -11.42 15.18 -0.90
C ASP A 286 -12.71 14.68 -1.57
N ASN A 287 -13.83 15.28 -1.20
CA ASN A 287 -15.12 15.03 -1.82
C ASN A 287 -15.37 15.96 -3.03
N TYR A 288 -14.42 16.04 -3.95
CA TYR A 288 -14.53 16.90 -5.12
C TYR A 288 -15.84 16.70 -5.89
N ALA A 289 -16.45 17.81 -6.31
CA ALA A 289 -17.57 17.76 -7.26
C ALA A 289 -17.00 17.55 -8.67
N ARG A 290 -17.65 16.69 -9.46
CA ARG A 290 -17.33 16.62 -10.89
C ARG A 290 -17.78 17.90 -11.60
N PRO A 291 -17.03 18.34 -12.60
CA PRO A 291 -17.41 19.50 -13.39
C PRO A 291 -18.71 19.31 -14.17
#